data_81869d32b9517d54677cc1d6915e3d5c
#
_entry.id   81869d32b9517d54677cc1d6915e3d5c
#
_cell.length_a   1.000
_cell.length_b   1.000
_cell.length_c   1.000
_cell.angle_alpha   90.00
_cell.angle_beta   90.00
_cell.angle_gamma   90.00
#
_symmetry.space_group_name_H-M   'P 1'
#
loop_
_entity.id
_entity.type
_entity.pdbx_description
1 polymer ?
#
loop_
_entity_poly.entity_id
_entity_poly.type
_entity_poly.pdbx_seq_one_letter_code
_entity_poly.pdbx_strand_id
1 'polypeptide(L)'
;MRVIQINKFNYLRGGADKYFLELSNKLLAAGYEVAKFCMNDPRNLDDPWSKYWPSRINFETPSLWDRLRAPGRIIYSQAAKRRLTAMIKVFKPDIIHVHNIYHQLSPSILDAARLAQVPVIMTLHDYKLICPNYSLLNHGKICEKCLDGHFWHCFKERCFKDSLGQSFLASIETSYHQWRHTYERGIKLFIAPSYFMADKCKQAGWPDDKLRVVINPVSFLPPVKREPQDYFLYVGRLSK
;
A
#
# COMPACT_ATOMS: atom_id res chain seq x y z
N MET A 1 22.68 6.97 -3.98
CA MET A 1 21.26 7.41 -4.02
C MET A 1 20.60 7.00 -2.71
N ARG A 2 19.81 7.91 -2.12
CA ARG A 2 19.09 7.72 -0.85
C ARG A 2 17.63 7.42 -1.13
N VAL A 3 17.13 6.31 -0.62
CA VAL A 3 15.77 5.82 -0.87
C VAL A 3 15.01 5.69 0.45
N ILE A 4 13.84 6.33 0.57
CA ILE A 4 12.90 5.97 1.63
C ILE A 4 11.93 4.93 1.07
N GLN A 5 11.92 3.74 1.70
CA GLN A 5 10.95 2.69 1.45
C GLN A 5 9.78 2.84 2.43
N ILE A 6 8.54 2.91 1.93
CA ILE A 6 7.35 3.11 2.78
C ILE A 6 6.40 1.93 2.64
N ASN A 7 6.07 1.30 3.77
CA ASN A 7 5.05 0.26 3.87
C ASN A 7 4.32 0.35 5.22
N LYS A 8 3.16 -0.29 5.35
CA LYS A 8 2.44 -0.33 6.64
C LYS A 8 3.25 -0.98 7.75
N PHE A 9 3.86 -2.12 7.46
CA PHE A 9 4.54 -2.98 8.40
C PHE A 9 6.01 -3.19 8.04
N ASN A 10 6.88 -3.34 9.06
CA ASN A 10 8.27 -3.76 8.89
C ASN A 10 8.48 -5.19 9.38
N TYR A 11 7.54 -6.09 9.11
CA TYR A 11 7.63 -7.52 9.39
C TYR A 11 6.86 -8.32 8.34
N LEU A 12 7.18 -9.61 8.21
CA LEU A 12 6.58 -10.49 7.23
C LEU A 12 5.15 -10.88 7.65
N ARG A 13 4.15 -10.38 6.92
CA ARG A 13 2.75 -10.71 7.09
C ARG A 13 2.13 -11.31 5.83
N GLY A 14 2.60 -10.87 4.67
CA GLY A 14 2.09 -11.29 3.36
C GLY A 14 3.03 -10.94 2.22
N GLY A 15 2.59 -11.17 0.98
CA GLY A 15 3.43 -10.98 -0.21
C GLY A 15 3.95 -9.57 -0.39
N ALA A 16 3.12 -8.55 -0.13
CA ALA A 16 3.54 -7.15 -0.23
C ALA A 16 4.64 -6.79 0.78
N ASP A 17 4.54 -7.32 2.02
CA ASP A 17 5.54 -7.08 3.05
C ASP A 17 6.85 -7.82 2.73
N LYS A 18 6.75 -9.05 2.21
CA LYS A 18 7.91 -9.81 1.70
C LYS A 18 8.63 -9.02 0.61
N TYR A 19 7.90 -8.54 -0.39
CA TYR A 19 8.46 -7.73 -1.47
C TYR A 19 9.17 -6.48 -0.94
N PHE A 20 8.53 -5.72 -0.04
CA PHE A 20 9.09 -4.54 0.59
C PHE A 20 10.41 -4.83 1.32
N LEU A 21 10.45 -5.89 2.14
CA LEU A 21 11.64 -6.29 2.90
C LEU A 21 12.78 -6.76 1.98
N GLU A 22 12.47 -7.63 1.01
CA GLU A 22 13.45 -8.13 0.06
C GLU A 22 14.01 -7.01 -0.83
N LEU A 23 13.16 -6.11 -1.32
CA LEU A 23 13.60 -4.97 -2.13
C LEU A 23 14.49 -4.03 -1.32
N SER A 24 14.12 -3.74 -0.07
CA SER A 24 14.95 -2.91 0.82
C SER A 24 16.34 -3.51 1.01
N ASN A 25 16.42 -4.82 1.24
CA ASN A 25 17.69 -5.52 1.40
C ASN A 25 18.52 -5.57 0.09
N LYS A 26 17.86 -5.77 -1.06
CA LYS A 26 18.54 -5.76 -2.37
C LYS A 26 19.08 -4.37 -2.70
N LEU A 27 18.37 -3.30 -2.37
CA LEU A 27 18.84 -1.93 -2.57
C LEU A 27 20.06 -1.64 -1.66
N LEU A 28 20.05 -2.07 -0.40
CA LEU A 28 21.20 -1.97 0.51
C LEU A 28 22.41 -2.74 -0.04
N ALA A 29 22.20 -3.98 -0.49
CA ALA A 29 23.26 -4.80 -1.09
C ALA A 29 23.84 -4.20 -2.38
N ALA A 30 23.02 -3.42 -3.12
CA ALA A 30 23.46 -2.68 -4.31
C ALA A 30 24.14 -1.33 -3.98
N GLY A 31 24.41 -1.03 -2.71
CA GLY A 31 25.12 0.17 -2.27
C GLY A 31 24.25 1.44 -2.16
N TYR A 32 22.92 1.31 -2.16
CA TYR A 32 22.04 2.44 -1.87
C TYR A 32 21.87 2.66 -0.36
N GLU A 33 21.71 3.91 0.04
CA GLU A 33 21.29 4.22 1.40
C GLU A 33 19.76 4.05 1.49
N VAL A 34 19.27 3.18 2.36
CA VAL A 34 17.84 2.87 2.50
C VAL A 34 17.38 3.18 3.91
N ALA A 35 16.33 3.98 4.01
CA ALA A 35 15.60 4.22 5.25
C ALA A 35 14.17 3.70 5.11
N LYS A 36 13.61 3.10 6.17
CA LYS A 36 12.24 2.60 6.15
C LYS A 36 11.31 3.50 6.93
N PHE A 37 10.10 3.72 6.41
CA PHE A 37 9.03 4.43 7.10
C PHE A 37 7.80 3.53 7.18
N CYS A 38 7.46 3.09 8.38
CA CYS A 38 6.34 2.21 8.67
C CYS A 38 5.49 2.78 9.80
N MET A 39 4.45 2.08 10.25
CA MET A 39 3.83 2.37 11.53
C MET A 39 4.52 1.61 12.67
N ASN A 40 4.45 2.15 13.88
CA ASN A 40 4.95 1.43 15.06
C ASN A 40 4.06 0.23 15.37
N ASP A 41 4.67 -0.96 15.42
CA ASP A 41 4.04 -2.22 15.83
C ASP A 41 5.09 -3.05 16.57
N PRO A 42 4.74 -3.74 17.67
CA PRO A 42 5.70 -4.53 18.45
C PRO A 42 6.31 -5.71 17.68
N ARG A 43 5.70 -6.11 16.56
CA ARG A 43 6.20 -7.18 15.67
C ARG A 43 7.21 -6.69 14.63
N ASN A 44 7.40 -5.37 14.50
CA ASN A 44 8.35 -4.83 13.54
C ASN A 44 9.77 -5.28 13.85
N LEU A 45 10.54 -5.52 12.79
CA LEU A 45 11.99 -5.66 12.90
C LEU A 45 12.60 -4.35 13.37
N ASP A 46 13.69 -4.42 14.11
CA ASP A 46 14.42 -3.24 14.56
C ASP A 46 14.88 -2.41 13.38
N ASP A 47 14.73 -1.09 13.52
CA ASP A 47 15.10 -0.15 12.47
C ASP A 47 15.50 1.20 13.10
N PRO A 48 16.64 1.80 12.73
CA PRO A 48 17.13 3.05 13.32
C PRO A 48 16.21 4.25 13.03
N TRP A 49 15.33 4.15 12.02
CA TRP A 49 14.38 5.19 11.65
C TRP A 49 13.03 5.06 12.34
N SER A 50 12.82 4.02 13.16
CA SER A 50 11.57 3.75 13.89
C SER A 50 11.10 4.92 14.77
N LYS A 51 12.01 5.76 15.26
CA LYS A 51 11.69 6.99 16.00
C LYS A 51 10.81 7.99 15.23
N TYR A 52 10.81 7.92 13.89
CA TYR A 52 9.96 8.75 13.02
C TYR A 52 8.63 8.08 12.69
N TRP A 53 8.42 6.82 13.03
CA TRP A 53 7.21 6.12 12.64
C TRP A 53 6.00 6.58 13.45
N PRO A 54 4.83 6.74 12.82
CA PRO A 54 3.60 7.07 13.55
C PRO A 54 3.11 5.87 14.35
N SER A 55 2.37 6.14 15.43
CA SER A 55 1.69 5.08 16.18
C SER A 55 0.66 4.38 15.31
N ARG A 56 0.50 3.05 15.49
CA ARG A 56 -0.54 2.27 14.82
C ARG A 56 -1.94 2.74 15.23
N ILE A 57 -2.90 2.51 14.34
CA ILE A 57 -4.33 2.57 14.70
C ILE A 57 -4.69 1.18 15.23
N ASN A 58 -5.15 1.12 16.48
CA ASN A 58 -5.58 -0.14 17.06
C ASN A 58 -7.01 -0.46 16.58
N PHE A 59 -7.14 -1.48 15.74
CA PHE A 59 -8.43 -1.97 15.25
C PHE A 59 -8.94 -3.19 16.02
N GLU A 60 -8.10 -3.83 16.83
CA GLU A 60 -8.44 -5.06 17.56
C GLU A 60 -9.18 -4.73 18.86
N THR A 61 -8.60 -3.83 19.66
CA THR A 61 -9.16 -3.39 20.95
C THR A 61 -9.17 -1.85 21.02
N PRO A 62 -9.96 -1.17 20.18
CA PRO A 62 -9.93 0.28 20.14
C PRO A 62 -10.61 0.89 21.35
N SER A 63 -9.95 1.87 22.01
CA SER A 63 -10.57 2.73 23.01
C SER A 63 -11.68 3.58 22.36
N LEU A 64 -12.55 4.18 23.16
CA LEU A 64 -13.58 5.09 22.65
C LEU A 64 -12.96 6.25 21.83
N TRP A 65 -11.86 6.81 22.31
CA TRP A 65 -11.10 7.86 21.63
C TRP A 65 -10.47 7.38 20.31
N ASP A 66 -9.99 6.12 20.26
CA ASP A 66 -9.48 5.54 19.02
C ASP A 66 -10.59 5.39 17.99
N ARG A 67 -11.79 4.94 18.41
CA ARG A 67 -12.96 4.81 17.52
C ARG A 67 -13.36 6.14 16.90
N LEU A 68 -13.36 7.22 17.69
CA LEU A 68 -13.71 8.56 17.20
C LEU A 68 -12.66 9.17 16.28
N ARG A 69 -11.37 8.91 16.54
CA ARG A 69 -10.25 9.49 15.78
C ARG A 69 -9.82 8.65 14.59
N ALA A 70 -10.10 7.34 14.58
CA ALA A 70 -9.67 6.44 13.52
C ALA A 70 -10.16 6.85 12.14
N PRO A 71 -11.44 7.23 11.91
CA PRO A 71 -11.90 7.64 10.58
C PRO A 71 -11.08 8.80 10.00
N GLY A 72 -10.85 9.86 10.78
CA GLY A 72 -10.05 11.00 10.35
C GLY A 72 -8.59 10.61 10.04
N ARG A 73 -7.99 9.73 10.86
CA ARG A 73 -6.63 9.23 10.63
C ARG A 73 -6.53 8.31 9.41
N ILE A 74 -7.56 7.52 9.13
CA ILE A 74 -7.63 6.65 7.95
C ILE A 74 -7.65 7.51 6.69
N ILE A 75 -8.50 8.54 6.65
CA ILE A 75 -8.62 9.43 5.51
C ILE A 75 -7.37 10.31 5.39
N TYR A 76 -6.98 11.02 6.45
CA TYR A 76 -5.85 11.95 6.39
C TYR A 76 -5.10 12.04 7.73
N SER A 77 -3.98 11.32 7.86
CA SER A 77 -3.18 11.28 9.08
C SER A 77 -2.17 12.43 9.14
N GLN A 78 -2.49 13.50 9.85
CA GLN A 78 -1.56 14.60 10.11
C GLN A 78 -0.29 14.13 10.86
N ALA A 79 -0.43 13.10 11.70
CA ALA A 79 0.71 12.53 12.43
C ALA A 79 1.70 11.86 11.47
N ALA A 80 1.21 11.01 10.56
CA ALA A 80 2.06 10.35 9.57
C ALA A 80 2.74 11.38 8.65
N LYS A 81 1.99 12.37 8.16
CA LYS A 81 2.54 13.47 7.36
C LYS A 81 3.67 14.20 8.09
N ARG A 82 3.44 14.67 9.32
CA ARG A 82 4.45 15.40 10.11
C ARG A 82 5.70 14.57 10.36
N ARG A 83 5.53 13.29 10.72
CA ARG A 83 6.64 12.39 11.00
C ARG A 83 7.47 12.07 9.75
N LEU A 84 6.82 11.84 8.60
CA LEU A 84 7.55 11.66 7.34
C LEU A 84 8.26 12.97 6.94
N THR A 85 7.63 14.13 7.10
CA THR A 85 8.29 15.44 6.84
C THR A 85 9.56 15.59 7.69
N ALA A 86 9.52 15.21 8.98
CA ALA A 86 10.70 15.26 9.84
C ALA A 86 11.79 14.29 9.37
N MET A 87 11.42 13.07 8.97
CA MET A 87 12.36 12.10 8.44
C MET A 87 13.00 12.55 7.13
N ILE A 88 12.23 13.11 6.19
CA ILE A 88 12.74 13.65 4.93
C ILE A 88 13.80 14.74 5.16
N LYS A 89 13.56 15.64 6.11
CA LYS A 89 14.54 16.72 6.43
C LYS A 89 15.88 16.18 6.91
N VAL A 90 15.89 15.08 7.63
CA VAL A 90 17.11 14.48 8.18
C VAL A 90 17.77 13.55 7.18
N PHE A 91 17.01 12.65 6.56
CA PHE A 91 17.54 11.65 5.64
C PHE A 91 17.88 12.23 4.27
N LYS A 92 17.16 13.27 3.81
CA LYS A 92 17.31 13.92 2.51
C LYS A 92 17.28 12.92 1.36
N PRO A 93 16.15 12.20 1.16
CA PRO A 93 16.04 11.18 0.13
C PRO A 93 16.05 11.76 -1.28
N ASP A 94 16.62 11.03 -2.22
CA ASP A 94 16.53 11.32 -3.66
C ASP A 94 15.19 10.85 -4.24
N ILE A 95 14.62 9.77 -3.64
CA ILE A 95 13.36 9.16 -4.07
C ILE A 95 12.66 8.50 -2.88
N ILE A 96 11.33 8.47 -2.96
CA ILE A 96 10.48 7.72 -2.03
C ILE A 96 9.77 6.62 -2.81
N HIS A 97 9.87 5.38 -2.35
CA HIS A 97 9.16 4.24 -2.91
C HIS A 97 8.07 3.77 -1.95
N VAL A 98 6.84 3.82 -2.41
CA VAL A 98 5.65 3.53 -1.60
C VAL A 98 5.07 2.18 -2.00
N HIS A 99 4.65 1.42 -1.00
CA HIS A 99 3.90 0.17 -1.13
C HIS A 99 2.49 0.34 -0.55
N ASN A 100 2.11 -0.46 0.45
CA ASN A 100 0.80 -0.34 1.08
C ASN A 100 0.79 0.75 2.17
N ILE A 101 0.04 1.83 1.95
CA ILE A 101 -0.03 2.98 2.87
C ILE A 101 -1.42 3.20 3.48
N TYR A 102 -2.43 2.50 2.99
CA TYR A 102 -3.83 2.71 3.37
C TYR A 102 -4.08 2.41 4.84
N HIS A 103 -5.08 3.08 5.40
CA HIS A 103 -5.62 2.91 6.75
C HIS A 103 -4.67 3.27 7.89
N GLN A 104 -3.41 2.83 7.88
CA GLN A 104 -2.45 3.06 8.97
C GLN A 104 -1.63 4.35 8.80
N LEU A 105 -1.07 4.55 7.60
CA LEU A 105 -0.27 5.74 7.28
C LEU A 105 -1.10 6.84 6.62
N SER A 106 -2.10 6.46 5.85
CA SER A 106 -2.93 7.25 4.95
C SER A 106 -2.16 7.91 3.79
N PRO A 107 -2.84 8.27 2.70
CA PRO A 107 -2.21 8.99 1.57
C PRO A 107 -1.69 10.39 1.90
N SER A 108 -1.94 10.93 3.10
CA SER A 108 -1.39 12.21 3.56
C SER A 108 0.14 12.32 3.49
N ILE A 109 0.84 11.18 3.52
CA ILE A 109 2.30 11.12 3.37
C ILE A 109 2.77 11.57 1.98
N LEU A 110 1.93 11.44 0.95
CA LEU A 110 2.23 11.94 -0.39
C LEU A 110 2.31 13.48 -0.41
N ASP A 111 1.50 14.16 0.42
CA ASP A 111 1.62 15.61 0.60
C ASP A 111 2.94 16.00 1.27
N ALA A 112 3.48 15.19 2.18
CA ALA A 112 4.80 15.45 2.78
C ALA A 112 5.92 15.38 1.72
N ALA A 113 5.90 14.35 0.88
CA ALA A 113 6.86 14.17 -0.20
C ALA A 113 6.76 15.31 -1.24
N ARG A 114 5.53 15.66 -1.65
CA ARG A 114 5.26 16.73 -2.61
C ARG A 114 5.75 18.09 -2.11
N LEU A 115 5.49 18.44 -0.85
CA LEU A 115 5.96 19.69 -0.25
C LEU A 115 7.49 19.74 -0.14
N ALA A 116 8.14 18.59 0.01
CA ALA A 116 9.59 18.47 0.01
C ALA A 116 10.20 18.32 -1.40
N GLN A 117 9.37 18.31 -2.44
CA GLN A 117 9.77 18.13 -3.84
C GLN A 117 10.53 16.82 -4.10
N VAL A 118 10.28 15.76 -3.29
CA VAL A 118 10.89 14.46 -3.46
C VAL A 118 10.00 13.61 -4.37
N PRO A 119 10.52 13.05 -5.47
CA PRO A 119 9.75 12.19 -6.36
C PRO A 119 9.31 10.92 -5.64
N VAL A 120 8.07 10.48 -5.93
CA VAL A 120 7.47 9.27 -5.36
C VAL A 120 7.14 8.28 -6.47
N ILE A 121 7.53 7.03 -6.28
CA ILE A 121 7.05 5.89 -7.06
C ILE A 121 6.22 4.97 -6.17
N MET A 122 5.26 4.25 -6.73
CA MET A 122 4.39 3.34 -5.98
C MET A 122 4.27 1.98 -6.67
N THR A 123 4.60 0.91 -5.94
CA THR A 123 4.28 -0.44 -6.39
C THR A 123 2.87 -0.82 -5.94
N LEU A 124 2.06 -1.24 -6.90
CA LEU A 124 0.69 -1.70 -6.67
C LEU A 124 0.71 -3.15 -6.20
N HIS A 125 0.15 -3.42 -5.03
CA HIS A 125 0.04 -4.78 -4.47
C HIS A 125 -1.41 -5.27 -4.40
N ASP A 126 -2.34 -4.39 -4.64
CA ASP A 126 -3.79 -4.63 -4.65
C ASP A 126 -4.49 -3.58 -5.51
N TYR A 127 -5.81 -3.66 -5.60
CA TYR A 127 -6.62 -2.78 -6.44
C TYR A 127 -7.17 -1.54 -5.70
N LYS A 128 -6.55 -1.11 -4.58
CA LYS A 128 -7.06 0.00 -3.74
C LYS A 128 -7.30 1.29 -4.49
N LEU A 129 -6.52 1.59 -5.53
CA LEU A 129 -6.68 2.80 -6.33
C LEU A 129 -8.00 2.86 -7.13
N ILE A 130 -8.59 1.70 -7.42
CA ILE A 130 -9.76 1.54 -8.29
C ILE A 130 -10.91 0.79 -7.63
N CYS A 131 -10.69 0.24 -6.43
CA CYS A 131 -11.68 -0.53 -5.66
C CYS A 131 -11.50 -0.26 -4.16
N PRO A 132 -12.48 0.35 -3.46
CA PRO A 132 -12.35 0.65 -2.03
C PRO A 132 -12.05 -0.57 -1.15
N ASN A 133 -12.54 -1.77 -1.51
CA ASN A 133 -12.25 -3.01 -0.81
C ASN A 133 -10.97 -3.72 -1.32
N TYR A 134 -10.24 -3.13 -2.28
CA TYR A 134 -8.94 -3.52 -2.84
C TYR A 134 -8.86 -4.90 -3.52
N SER A 135 -9.96 -5.63 -3.68
CA SER A 135 -9.93 -7.01 -4.18
C SER A 135 -10.56 -7.21 -5.57
N LEU A 136 -11.38 -6.27 -6.05
CA LEU A 136 -12.28 -6.42 -7.20
C LEU A 136 -13.24 -7.62 -7.05
N LEU A 137 -13.53 -7.99 -5.79
CA LEU A 137 -14.46 -9.06 -5.45
C LEU A 137 -15.56 -8.53 -4.52
N ASN A 138 -16.78 -9.01 -4.69
CA ASN A 138 -17.88 -8.77 -3.80
C ASN A 138 -18.66 -10.08 -3.58
N HIS A 139 -18.77 -10.52 -2.32
CA HIS A 139 -19.44 -11.78 -1.95
C HIS A 139 -18.99 -12.98 -2.82
N GLY A 140 -17.67 -13.11 -3.05
CA GLY A 140 -17.06 -14.20 -3.82
C GLY A 140 -17.20 -14.09 -5.35
N LYS A 141 -17.82 -13.01 -5.86
CA LYS A 141 -17.98 -12.76 -7.30
C LYS A 141 -17.09 -11.60 -7.74
N ILE A 142 -16.61 -11.64 -8.98
CA ILE A 142 -15.88 -10.51 -9.60
C ILE A 142 -16.79 -9.29 -9.62
N CYS A 143 -16.28 -8.16 -9.16
CA CYS A 143 -17.02 -6.91 -9.10
C CYS A 143 -16.15 -5.75 -9.60
N GLU A 144 -16.60 -5.12 -10.66
CA GLU A 144 -15.91 -4.00 -11.32
C GLU A 144 -16.74 -2.70 -11.30
N LYS A 145 -17.80 -2.64 -10.49
CA LYS A 145 -18.74 -1.52 -10.43
C LYS A 145 -18.10 -0.16 -10.08
N CYS A 146 -16.92 -0.17 -9.44
CA CYS A 146 -16.20 1.05 -9.04
C CYS A 146 -15.15 1.52 -10.05
N LEU A 147 -14.97 0.83 -11.18
CA LEU A 147 -13.97 1.23 -12.19
C LEU A 147 -14.31 2.55 -12.88
N ASP A 148 -15.59 2.92 -12.90
CA ASP A 148 -16.07 4.21 -13.38
C ASP A 148 -15.79 5.40 -12.43
N GLY A 149 -15.12 5.14 -11.29
CA GLY A 149 -14.84 6.13 -10.25
C GLY A 149 -16.00 6.41 -9.28
N HIS A 150 -17.14 5.72 -9.41
CA HIS A 150 -18.27 5.86 -8.51
C HIS A 150 -18.14 4.91 -7.30
N PHE A 151 -17.32 5.27 -6.33
CA PHE A 151 -17.00 4.41 -5.18
C PHE A 151 -18.15 4.17 -4.19
N TRP A 152 -19.29 4.85 -4.35
CA TRP A 152 -20.53 4.60 -3.58
C TRP A 152 -21.11 3.21 -3.80
N HIS A 153 -20.76 2.53 -4.88
CA HIS A 153 -21.10 1.12 -5.06
C HIS A 153 -20.59 0.25 -3.91
N CYS A 154 -19.39 0.54 -3.38
CA CYS A 154 -18.83 -0.19 -2.26
C CYS A 154 -19.72 -0.07 -0.99
N PHE A 155 -20.26 1.11 -0.71
CA PHE A 155 -21.19 1.31 0.40
C PHE A 155 -22.50 0.56 0.20
N LYS A 156 -23.14 0.71 -0.97
CA LYS A 156 -24.42 0.07 -1.30
C LYS A 156 -24.34 -1.47 -1.22
N GLU A 157 -23.25 -2.02 -1.70
CA GLU A 157 -23.02 -3.47 -1.77
C GLU A 157 -22.36 -4.05 -0.48
N ARG A 158 -22.10 -3.22 0.52
CA ARG A 158 -21.40 -3.62 1.77
C ARG A 158 -20.13 -4.44 1.54
N CYS A 159 -19.37 -4.16 0.45
CA CYS A 159 -18.31 -5.04 -0.02
C CYS A 159 -17.05 -5.02 0.85
N PHE A 160 -16.92 -4.08 1.81
CA PHE A 160 -15.80 -4.06 2.75
C PHE A 160 -16.16 -4.80 4.04
N LYS A 161 -15.71 -6.06 4.16
CA LYS A 161 -15.96 -6.96 5.31
C LYS A 161 -17.44 -7.11 5.68
N ASP A 162 -18.32 -7.03 4.70
CA ASP A 162 -19.79 -7.11 4.87
C ASP A 162 -20.36 -6.11 5.89
N SER A 163 -19.62 -5.03 6.15
CA SER A 163 -19.95 -4.02 7.14
C SER A 163 -20.35 -2.71 6.47
N LEU A 164 -21.57 -2.22 6.77
CA LEU A 164 -22.08 -0.96 6.25
C LEU A 164 -21.18 0.23 6.63
N GLY A 165 -20.78 0.33 7.91
CA GLY A 165 -19.94 1.42 8.40
C GLY A 165 -18.54 1.40 7.82
N GLN A 166 -17.93 0.21 7.67
CA GLN A 166 -16.60 0.10 7.08
C GLN A 166 -16.63 0.36 5.57
N SER A 167 -17.67 -0.10 4.86
CA SER A 167 -17.86 0.18 3.44
C SER A 167 -18.12 1.66 3.18
N PHE A 168 -18.90 2.34 4.04
CA PHE A 168 -19.10 3.77 4.00
C PHE A 168 -17.79 4.55 4.16
N LEU A 169 -17.00 4.21 5.18
CA LEU A 169 -15.70 4.85 5.43
C LEU A 169 -14.73 4.62 4.26
N ALA A 170 -14.68 3.41 3.71
CA ALA A 170 -13.83 3.09 2.56
C ALA A 170 -14.25 3.85 1.29
N SER A 171 -15.57 4.02 1.08
CA SER A 171 -16.09 4.82 -0.03
C SER A 171 -15.72 6.29 0.11
N ILE A 172 -15.91 6.88 1.30
CA ILE A 172 -15.54 8.28 1.56
C ILE A 172 -14.04 8.48 1.39
N GLU A 173 -13.20 7.61 2.00
CA GLU A 173 -11.74 7.71 1.89
C GLU A 173 -11.29 7.71 0.44
N THR A 174 -11.78 6.75 -0.36
CA THR A 174 -11.38 6.64 -1.77
C THR A 174 -11.89 7.81 -2.59
N SER A 175 -13.17 8.23 -2.41
CA SER A 175 -13.76 9.39 -3.09
C SER A 175 -13.04 10.70 -2.74
N TYR A 176 -12.66 10.89 -1.47
CA TYR A 176 -11.92 12.07 -1.02
C TYR A 176 -10.57 12.17 -1.72
N HIS A 177 -9.82 11.06 -1.80
CA HIS A 177 -8.51 11.06 -2.44
C HIS A 177 -8.60 11.18 -3.96
N GLN A 178 -9.66 10.65 -4.59
CA GLN A 178 -9.96 10.87 -6.00
C GLN A 178 -10.26 12.35 -6.27
N TRP A 179 -11.18 12.95 -5.52
CA TRP A 179 -11.54 14.37 -5.66
C TRP A 179 -10.32 15.29 -5.50
N ARG A 180 -9.44 14.99 -4.54
CA ARG A 180 -8.19 15.74 -4.33
C ARG A 180 -7.10 15.43 -5.36
N HIS A 181 -7.28 14.43 -6.21
CA HIS A 181 -6.21 13.90 -7.08
C HIS A 181 -4.94 13.55 -6.31
N THR A 182 -5.09 13.02 -5.08
CA THR A 182 -3.98 12.84 -4.14
C THR A 182 -2.89 11.93 -4.72
N TYR A 183 -3.26 10.82 -5.31
CA TYR A 183 -2.32 9.86 -5.91
C TYR A 183 -1.74 10.38 -7.23
N GLU A 184 -2.57 10.95 -8.09
CA GLU A 184 -2.16 11.47 -9.40
C GLU A 184 -1.13 12.61 -9.28
N ARG A 185 -1.34 13.51 -8.28
CA ARG A 185 -0.43 14.63 -8.00
C ARG A 185 0.77 14.22 -7.17
N GLY A 186 0.62 13.20 -6.31
CA GLY A 186 1.63 12.79 -5.35
C GLY A 186 2.60 11.75 -5.89
N ILE A 187 2.21 10.97 -6.92
CA ILE A 187 3.00 9.86 -7.45
C ILE A 187 3.40 10.16 -8.90
N LYS A 188 4.70 9.99 -9.15
CA LYS A 188 5.27 10.20 -10.49
C LYS A 188 5.13 8.95 -11.36
N LEU A 189 5.22 7.76 -10.75
CA LEU A 189 5.18 6.50 -11.47
C LEU A 189 4.55 5.40 -10.62
N PHE A 190 3.62 4.67 -11.21
CA PHE A 190 3.04 3.45 -10.65
C PHE A 190 3.68 2.22 -11.29
N ILE A 191 4.06 1.27 -10.46
CA ILE A 191 4.62 -0.02 -10.86
C ILE A 191 3.54 -1.07 -10.67
N ALA A 192 3.03 -1.63 -11.76
CA ALA A 192 2.09 -2.75 -11.74
C ALA A 192 2.85 -4.08 -11.85
N PRO A 193 2.58 -5.08 -10.99
CA PRO A 193 3.28 -6.37 -11.01
C PRO A 193 2.83 -7.29 -12.14
N SER A 194 1.82 -6.91 -12.91
CA SER A 194 1.31 -7.66 -14.07
C SER A 194 0.63 -6.74 -15.08
N TYR A 195 0.56 -7.18 -16.32
CA TYR A 195 -0.22 -6.53 -17.37
C TYR A 195 -1.70 -6.43 -17.00
N PHE A 196 -2.28 -7.47 -16.39
CA PHE A 196 -3.66 -7.48 -15.95
C PHE A 196 -3.96 -6.33 -14.98
N MET A 197 -3.09 -6.09 -13.98
CA MET A 197 -3.26 -4.98 -13.03
C MET A 197 -3.12 -3.62 -13.73
N ALA A 198 -2.16 -3.48 -14.63
CA ALA A 198 -2.00 -2.26 -15.42
C ALA A 198 -3.24 -1.98 -16.27
N ASP A 199 -3.79 -2.99 -16.95
CA ASP A 199 -4.97 -2.85 -17.79
C ASP A 199 -6.21 -2.49 -16.99
N LYS A 200 -6.40 -3.05 -15.78
CA LYS A 200 -7.49 -2.65 -14.87
C LYS A 200 -7.36 -1.20 -14.40
N CYS A 201 -6.15 -0.74 -14.12
CA CYS A 201 -5.92 0.68 -13.80
C CYS A 201 -6.23 1.58 -15.00
N LYS A 202 -5.82 1.22 -16.23
CA LYS A 202 -6.15 1.96 -17.45
C LYS A 202 -7.66 2.01 -17.70
N GLN A 203 -8.36 0.89 -17.55
CA GLN A 203 -9.83 0.81 -17.65
C GLN A 203 -10.52 1.76 -16.65
N ALA A 204 -9.93 1.97 -15.49
CA ALA A 204 -10.40 2.92 -14.49
C ALA A 204 -9.93 4.37 -14.72
N GLY A 205 -9.35 4.68 -15.89
CA GLY A 205 -8.94 6.05 -16.26
C GLY A 205 -7.58 6.51 -15.76
N TRP A 206 -6.74 5.60 -15.22
CA TRP A 206 -5.39 5.97 -14.81
C TRP A 206 -4.48 6.23 -16.02
N PRO A 207 -3.64 7.31 -16.00
CA PRO A 207 -2.81 7.69 -17.13
C PRO A 207 -1.79 6.62 -17.50
N ASP A 208 -1.73 6.24 -18.77
CA ASP A 208 -0.82 5.18 -19.28
C ASP A 208 0.66 5.59 -19.15
N ASP A 209 0.97 6.85 -19.33
CA ASP A 209 2.32 7.40 -19.19
C ASP A 209 2.87 7.26 -17.77
N LYS A 210 2.01 7.16 -16.75
CA LYS A 210 2.38 6.95 -15.36
C LYS A 210 2.40 5.47 -14.93
N LEU A 211 2.03 4.54 -15.79
CA LEU A 211 1.99 3.11 -15.49
C LEU A 211 3.17 2.39 -16.14
N ARG A 212 3.85 1.53 -15.37
CA ARG A 212 4.90 0.63 -15.89
C ARG A 212 4.69 -0.76 -15.32
N VAL A 213 4.82 -1.77 -16.16
CA VAL A 213 4.75 -3.16 -15.72
C VAL A 213 6.15 -3.62 -15.34
N VAL A 214 6.32 -4.00 -14.08
CA VAL A 214 7.54 -4.64 -13.58
C VAL A 214 7.11 -5.87 -12.79
N ILE A 215 7.35 -7.04 -13.35
CA ILE A 215 6.98 -8.33 -12.75
C ILE A 215 7.79 -8.50 -11.45
N ASN A 216 7.13 -8.99 -10.40
CA ASN A 216 7.80 -9.22 -9.12
C ASN A 216 8.96 -10.21 -9.31
N PRO A 217 10.18 -9.87 -8.88
CA PRO A 217 11.31 -10.76 -9.02
C PRO A 217 11.15 -11.98 -8.13
N VAL A 218 11.51 -13.14 -8.67
CA VAL A 218 11.61 -14.40 -7.92
C VAL A 218 13.10 -14.68 -7.70
N SER A 219 13.46 -15.00 -6.46
CA SER A 219 14.82 -15.48 -6.18
C SER A 219 14.96 -16.88 -6.77
N PHE A 220 15.88 -17.03 -7.73
CA PHE A 220 16.20 -18.35 -8.27
C PHE A 220 16.82 -19.20 -7.16
N LEU A 221 16.12 -20.26 -6.78
CA LEU A 221 16.72 -21.36 -6.05
C LEU A 221 17.30 -22.33 -7.09
N PRO A 222 18.49 -22.93 -6.84
CA PRO A 222 19.01 -23.94 -7.71
C PRO A 222 18.00 -25.08 -7.89
N PRO A 223 17.88 -25.65 -9.10
CA PRO A 223 16.93 -26.70 -9.33
C PRO A 223 17.23 -27.89 -8.42
N VAL A 224 16.30 -28.24 -7.57
CA VAL A 224 16.38 -29.45 -6.76
C VAL A 224 15.90 -30.59 -7.65
N LYS A 225 16.74 -31.56 -7.95
CA LYS A 225 16.31 -32.80 -8.59
C LYS A 225 15.29 -33.47 -7.65
N ARG A 226 14.05 -33.54 -8.08
CA ARG A 226 12.99 -34.23 -7.38
C ARG A 226 12.44 -35.31 -8.28
N GLU A 227 12.22 -36.49 -7.72
CA GLU A 227 11.47 -37.53 -8.42
C GLU A 227 9.99 -37.10 -8.46
N PRO A 228 9.33 -37.25 -9.61
CA PRO A 228 7.90 -36.98 -9.71
C PRO A 228 7.13 -37.87 -8.73
N GLN A 229 6.16 -37.28 -8.02
CA GLN A 229 5.27 -37.99 -7.11
C GLN A 229 3.83 -37.69 -7.49
N ASP A 230 2.94 -38.65 -7.24
CA ASP A 230 1.51 -38.54 -7.55
C ASP A 230 0.77 -37.66 -6.53
N TYR A 231 0.94 -36.33 -6.60
CA TYR A 231 0.18 -35.40 -5.82
C TYR A 231 -0.04 -34.07 -6.55
N PHE A 232 -1.11 -33.36 -6.20
CA PHE A 232 -1.37 -32.00 -6.64
C PHE A 232 -0.88 -31.01 -5.56
N LEU A 233 -0.02 -30.06 -5.97
CA LEU A 233 0.47 -29.01 -5.08
C LEU A 233 -0.33 -27.73 -5.30
N TYR A 234 -1.00 -27.24 -4.25
CA TYR A 234 -1.56 -25.89 -4.21
C TYR A 234 -0.68 -24.98 -3.34
N VAL A 235 -0.23 -23.87 -3.92
CA VAL A 235 0.53 -22.84 -3.20
C VAL A 235 -0.27 -21.53 -3.24
N GLY A 236 -0.81 -21.13 -2.10
CA GLY A 236 -1.61 -19.91 -2.02
C GLY A 236 -2.32 -19.74 -0.69
N ARG A 237 -3.03 -18.63 -0.54
CA ARG A 237 -3.88 -18.40 0.64
C ARG A 237 -5.21 -19.12 0.43
N LEU A 238 -5.57 -19.99 1.35
CA LEU A 238 -6.93 -20.53 1.44
C LEU A 238 -7.82 -19.45 2.06
N SER A 239 -8.81 -18.97 1.33
CA SER A 239 -9.87 -18.09 1.82
C SER A 239 -11.22 -18.74 1.60
N LYS A 240 -12.13 -18.59 2.58
CA LYS A 240 -13.54 -18.99 2.40
C LYS A 240 -14.24 -17.99 1.50
#